data_24d6c0f1131649c21eb7f5704065841e
#
_entry.id   24d6c0f1131649c21eb7f5704065841e
#
_cell.length_a   1.000
_cell.length_b   1.000
_cell.length_c   1.000
_cell.angle_alpha   90.00
_cell.angle_beta   90.00
_cell.angle_gamma   90.00
#
_symmetry.space_group_name_H-M   'P 1'
#
loop_
_entity.id
_entity.type
_entity.pdbx_description
1 polymer ?
#
loop_
_entity_poly.entity_id
_entity_poly.type
_entity_poly.pdbx_seq_one_letter_code
_entity_poly.pdbx_strand_id
1 'polypeptide(L)'
;MDLTTVYCNLDDFYRNFNVEAPHDLLLGPRHLRQRCTSLSPSELMTILVMFHQSQGYRNFKGYYTEQVLGRWHREFPDAPSYTRVVQLLPRVLWSLVHYLGNRRGEVSGISFVDSTPLKVCHHAHIHSHKVFRGLAQRGKSSTGWFFGFKLHLIINDRSELLGVRLTPGNVDDRSLVPEMAKGLFGKLFGDRGYISQALRHTLKQQGVELITKLRQNMKPKLLNLMDKILLRKRALIETVNDQLKNVCQIEHSRHRSPINAFGHLNAGLVAFTWQENRPAHSWTPEEQEILNAHKQLVCA
;
A
#
# COMPACT_ATOMS: atom_id res chain seq x y z
N MET A 1 9.90 1.54 16.93
CA MET A 1 10.67 2.13 15.81
C MET A 1 11.18 3.51 16.22
N ASP A 2 12.46 3.78 16.04
CA ASP A 2 13.10 5.03 16.43
C ASP A 2 13.02 6.09 15.32
N LEU A 3 12.78 7.35 15.70
CA LEU A 3 12.67 8.50 14.79
C LEU A 3 13.96 8.69 13.98
N THR A 4 15.11 8.61 14.64
CA THR A 4 16.42 8.82 14.01
C THR A 4 16.70 7.78 12.94
N THR A 5 16.38 6.50 13.20
CA THR A 5 16.56 5.41 12.24
C THR A 5 15.73 5.63 10.98
N VAL A 6 14.48 6.06 11.13
CA VAL A 6 13.60 6.36 9.97
C VAL A 6 14.13 7.55 9.20
N TYR A 7 14.52 8.62 9.90
CA TYR A 7 15.07 9.83 9.28
C TYR A 7 16.35 9.51 8.48
N CYS A 8 17.33 8.85 9.09
CA CYS A 8 18.59 8.51 8.42
C CYS A 8 18.33 7.70 7.15
N ASN A 9 17.47 6.69 7.21
CA ASN A 9 17.19 5.85 6.04
C ASN A 9 16.45 6.61 4.92
N LEU A 10 15.53 7.51 5.28
CA LEU A 10 14.84 8.38 4.31
C LEU A 10 15.79 9.43 3.72
N ASP A 11 16.71 9.96 4.52
CA ASP A 11 17.68 10.97 4.08
C ASP A 11 18.74 10.36 3.15
N ASP A 12 19.28 9.18 3.50
CA ASP A 12 20.18 8.42 2.63
C ASP A 12 19.53 8.10 1.29
N PHE A 13 18.26 7.64 1.32
CA PHE A 13 17.50 7.43 0.09
C PHE A 13 17.37 8.74 -0.70
N TYR A 14 16.92 9.83 -0.07
CA TYR A 14 16.64 11.08 -0.76
C TYR A 14 17.90 11.72 -1.38
N ARG A 15 19.05 11.64 -0.70
CA ARG A 15 20.34 12.15 -1.22
C ARG A 15 20.81 11.39 -2.45
N ASN A 16 20.56 10.06 -2.49
CA ASN A 16 20.91 9.22 -3.61
C ASN A 16 19.84 9.21 -4.73
N PHE A 17 18.71 9.86 -4.48
CA PHE A 17 17.55 9.83 -5.36
C PHE A 17 17.57 11.01 -6.33
N ASN A 18 18.18 10.82 -7.49
CA ASN A 18 18.33 11.82 -8.55
C ASN A 18 17.22 11.68 -9.61
N VAL A 19 15.95 11.70 -9.19
CA VAL A 19 14.83 11.69 -10.13
C VAL A 19 14.20 13.07 -10.21
N GLU A 20 14.29 13.68 -11.37
CA GLU A 20 13.42 14.80 -11.73
C GLU A 20 11.97 14.33 -11.58
N ALA A 21 11.30 14.83 -10.55
CA ALA A 21 9.88 14.54 -10.37
C ALA A 21 9.14 14.99 -11.63
N PRO A 22 8.23 14.18 -12.20
CA PRO A 22 7.37 14.62 -13.27
C PRO A 22 6.40 15.67 -12.72
N HIS A 23 6.89 16.92 -12.63
CA HIS A 23 6.15 18.05 -12.08
C HIS A 23 4.84 18.32 -12.82
N ASP A 24 4.75 17.92 -14.08
CA ASP A 24 3.64 18.26 -14.97
C ASP A 24 2.39 17.39 -14.80
N LEU A 25 2.52 16.16 -14.27
CA LEU A 25 1.41 15.21 -14.25
C LEU A 25 0.35 15.50 -13.18
N LEU A 26 0.69 16.17 -12.07
CA LEU A 26 -0.24 16.40 -10.96
C LEU A 26 -0.47 17.89 -10.64
N LEU A 27 0.45 18.77 -10.98
CA LEU A 27 0.42 20.18 -10.58
C LEU A 27 0.15 21.15 -11.73
N GLY A 28 0.09 20.66 -12.99
CA GLY A 28 -0.03 21.49 -14.20
C GLY A 28 1.25 22.31 -14.48
N PRO A 29 1.32 23.04 -15.61
CA PRO A 29 2.55 23.63 -16.16
C PRO A 29 3.05 24.88 -15.41
N ARG A 30 2.85 24.97 -14.10
CA ARG A 30 3.43 26.05 -13.30
C ARG A 30 4.79 25.65 -12.78
N HIS A 31 5.85 26.17 -13.39
CA HIS A 31 7.20 26.23 -12.79
C HIS A 31 7.12 27.00 -11.47
N LEU A 32 6.70 26.32 -10.40
CA LEU A 32 6.75 26.89 -9.07
C LEU A 32 8.22 27.00 -8.67
N ARG A 33 8.74 28.23 -8.60
CA ARG A 33 10.07 28.53 -8.07
C ARG A 33 10.21 27.82 -6.72
N GLN A 34 11.04 26.79 -6.66
CA GLN A 34 11.30 26.07 -5.42
C GLN A 34 12.19 26.97 -4.53
N ARG A 35 11.57 27.63 -3.57
CA ARG A 35 12.31 28.32 -2.50
C ARG A 35 12.77 27.27 -1.50
N CYS A 36 13.95 27.49 -0.91
CA CYS A 36 14.38 26.72 0.26
C CYS A 36 13.29 26.77 1.33
N THR A 37 13.03 25.64 1.93
CA THR A 37 12.05 25.51 3.01
C THR A 37 12.76 25.23 4.32
N SER A 38 12.15 25.62 5.43
CA SER A 38 12.68 25.37 6.76
C SER A 38 12.79 23.89 7.10
N LEU A 39 11.95 23.02 6.50
CA LEU A 39 12.08 21.58 6.58
C LEU A 39 12.64 21.01 5.28
N SER A 40 13.60 20.11 5.38
CA SER A 40 14.09 19.30 4.27
C SER A 40 13.02 18.32 3.79
N PRO A 41 13.11 17.81 2.55
CA PRO A 41 12.23 16.75 2.08
C PRO A 41 12.29 15.48 2.94
N SER A 42 13.46 15.11 3.43
CA SER A 42 13.66 13.96 4.31
C SER A 42 12.92 14.13 5.65
N GLU A 43 12.96 15.31 6.25
CA GLU A 43 12.19 15.64 7.46
C GLU A 43 10.69 15.57 7.20
N LEU A 44 10.20 16.12 6.07
CA LEU A 44 8.78 16.05 5.70
C LEU A 44 8.31 14.61 5.51
N MET A 45 9.11 13.77 4.83
CA MET A 45 8.80 12.34 4.67
C MET A 45 8.78 11.63 6.02
N THR A 46 9.76 11.90 6.88
CA THR A 46 9.84 11.34 8.24
C THR A 46 8.62 11.70 9.07
N ILE A 47 8.23 12.98 9.11
CA ILE A 47 7.04 13.44 9.84
C ILE A 47 5.78 12.71 9.36
N LEU A 48 5.63 12.53 8.03
CA LEU A 48 4.48 11.80 7.47
C LEU A 48 4.48 10.31 7.83
N VAL A 49 5.61 9.63 7.68
CA VAL A 49 5.73 8.20 7.97
C VAL A 49 5.49 7.95 9.46
N MET A 50 6.08 8.77 10.33
CA MET A 50 5.91 8.67 11.78
C MET A 50 4.48 8.95 12.24
N PHE A 51 3.73 9.82 11.55
CA PHE A 51 2.30 10.00 11.81
C PHE A 51 1.53 8.68 11.65
N HIS A 52 1.77 7.94 10.57
CA HIS A 52 1.09 6.69 10.27
C HIS A 52 1.58 5.50 11.13
N GLN A 53 2.62 5.70 11.91
CA GLN A 53 3.08 4.76 12.96
C GLN A 53 2.52 5.12 14.35
N SER A 54 2.09 6.35 14.55
CA SER A 54 1.63 6.86 15.83
C SER A 54 0.20 6.43 16.12
N GLN A 55 0.02 5.37 16.92
CA GLN A 55 -1.30 4.81 17.25
C GLN A 55 -2.21 5.77 18.06
N GLY A 56 -1.67 6.82 18.66
CA GLY A 56 -2.42 7.75 19.51
C GLY A 56 -3.16 8.87 18.75
N TYR A 57 -2.87 9.09 17.48
CA TYR A 57 -3.38 10.23 16.73
C TYR A 57 -4.26 9.81 15.56
N ARG A 58 -5.51 10.32 15.57
CA ARG A 58 -6.46 10.12 14.45
C ARG A 58 -6.43 11.22 13.40
N ASN A 59 -5.75 12.34 13.66
CA ASN A 59 -5.66 13.44 12.72
C ASN A 59 -4.25 14.04 12.71
N PHE A 60 -3.81 14.43 11.53
CA PHE A 60 -2.47 14.95 11.31
C PHE A 60 -2.20 16.27 12.04
N LYS A 61 -3.24 17.13 12.23
CA LYS A 61 -3.08 18.40 12.93
C LYS A 61 -2.71 18.19 14.41
N GLY A 62 -3.44 17.34 15.12
CA GLY A 62 -3.14 17.03 16.53
C GLY A 62 -1.75 16.44 16.67
N TYR A 63 -1.42 15.42 15.85
CA TYR A 63 -0.08 14.85 15.82
C TYR A 63 1.01 15.90 15.59
N TYR A 64 0.87 16.72 14.54
CA TYR A 64 1.86 17.71 14.19
C TYR A 64 2.07 18.75 15.33
N THR A 65 0.97 19.23 15.92
CA THR A 65 1.04 20.24 16.99
C THR A 65 1.65 19.67 18.28
N GLU A 66 1.25 18.46 18.68
CA GLU A 66 1.68 17.91 19.96
C GLU A 66 3.02 17.17 19.86
N GLN A 67 3.20 16.42 18.78
CA GLN A 67 4.39 15.58 18.63
C GLN A 67 5.54 16.37 17.98
N VAL A 68 5.32 16.99 16.81
CA VAL A 68 6.38 17.66 16.06
C VAL A 68 6.74 19.01 16.69
N LEU A 69 5.74 19.90 16.85
CA LEU A 69 6.01 21.23 17.43
C LEU A 69 6.20 21.20 18.96
N GLY A 70 5.71 20.16 19.63
CA GLY A 70 5.84 20.00 21.08
C GLY A 70 7.03 19.12 21.46
N ARG A 71 6.85 17.80 21.40
CA ARG A 71 7.84 16.83 21.91
C ARG A 71 9.13 16.78 21.12
N TRP A 72 9.05 16.91 19.79
CA TRP A 72 10.20 16.84 18.87
C TRP A 72 10.68 18.22 18.39
N HIS A 73 10.44 19.27 19.19
CA HIS A 73 10.89 20.62 18.84
C HIS A 73 12.42 20.76 18.75
N ARG A 74 13.16 19.87 19.43
CA ARG A 74 14.65 19.81 19.36
C ARG A 74 15.12 19.13 18.08
N GLU A 75 14.42 18.12 17.65
CA GLU A 75 14.70 17.35 16.42
C GLU A 75 14.26 18.13 15.17
N PHE A 76 13.21 18.95 15.29
CA PHE A 76 12.68 19.81 14.22
C PHE A 76 12.58 21.29 14.66
N PRO A 77 13.73 21.96 14.94
CA PRO A 77 13.70 23.33 15.50
C PRO A 77 13.07 24.35 14.56
N ASP A 78 13.21 24.15 13.25
CA ASP A 78 12.69 25.03 12.20
C ASP A 78 11.33 24.58 11.65
N ALA A 79 10.61 23.71 12.37
CA ALA A 79 9.32 23.22 11.94
C ALA A 79 8.31 24.37 11.78
N PRO A 80 7.73 24.57 10.58
CA PRO A 80 6.83 25.69 10.31
C PRO A 80 5.44 25.44 10.91
N SER A 81 4.56 26.42 10.78
CA SER A 81 3.16 26.26 11.18
C SER A 81 2.48 25.08 10.46
N TYR A 82 1.45 24.49 11.08
CA TYR A 82 0.65 23.42 10.48
C TYR A 82 0.16 23.73 9.05
N THR A 83 -0.34 24.95 8.84
CA THR A 83 -0.81 25.34 7.50
C THR A 83 0.31 25.30 6.48
N ARG A 84 1.51 25.71 6.87
CA ARG A 84 2.67 25.71 5.98
C ARG A 84 3.16 24.31 5.68
N VAL A 85 3.26 23.41 6.67
CA VAL A 85 3.66 22.03 6.41
C VAL A 85 2.70 21.34 5.45
N VAL A 86 1.38 21.50 5.61
CA VAL A 86 0.38 20.93 4.69
C VAL A 86 0.57 21.41 3.24
N GLN A 87 1.03 22.66 3.04
CA GLN A 87 1.37 23.18 1.71
C GLN A 87 2.66 22.56 1.12
N LEU A 88 3.54 22.05 1.97
CA LEU A 88 4.81 21.44 1.56
C LEU A 88 4.66 19.96 1.22
N LEU A 89 3.67 19.25 1.77
CA LEU A 89 3.47 17.81 1.58
C LEU A 89 3.47 17.36 0.10
N PRO A 90 2.88 18.11 -0.86
CA PRO A 90 2.93 17.71 -2.27
C PRO A 90 4.33 17.51 -2.83
N ARG A 91 5.34 18.18 -2.26
CA ARG A 91 6.72 18.11 -2.74
C ARG A 91 7.38 16.74 -2.53
N VAL A 92 6.92 15.98 -1.54
CA VAL A 92 7.51 14.68 -1.17
C VAL A 92 6.71 13.47 -1.65
N LEU A 93 5.59 13.68 -2.34
CA LEU A 93 4.76 12.57 -2.83
C LEU A 93 5.54 11.59 -3.69
N TRP A 94 6.27 12.09 -4.69
CA TRP A 94 7.03 11.23 -5.60
C TRP A 94 8.19 10.54 -4.91
N SER A 95 8.90 11.24 -4.03
CA SER A 95 9.96 10.61 -3.22
C SER A 95 9.43 9.47 -2.37
N LEU A 96 8.24 9.64 -1.76
CA LEU A 96 7.58 8.56 -1.01
C LEU A 96 7.16 7.38 -1.90
N VAL A 97 6.65 7.65 -3.12
CA VAL A 97 6.28 6.58 -4.06
C VAL A 97 7.51 5.76 -4.46
N HIS A 98 8.61 6.41 -4.78
CA HIS A 98 9.85 5.73 -5.15
C HIS A 98 10.48 5.02 -3.96
N TYR A 99 10.47 5.65 -2.79
CA TYR A 99 10.95 5.01 -1.56
C TYR A 99 10.16 3.73 -1.24
N LEU A 100 8.82 3.76 -1.39
CA LEU A 100 8.00 2.55 -1.28
C LEU A 100 8.44 1.47 -2.28
N GLY A 101 8.81 1.88 -3.50
CA GLY A 101 9.35 0.98 -4.51
C GLY A 101 10.62 0.24 -4.05
N ASN A 102 11.53 0.94 -3.36
CA ASN A 102 12.77 0.37 -2.80
C ASN A 102 12.54 -0.47 -1.53
N ARG A 103 11.37 -0.33 -0.90
CA ARG A 103 10.98 -1.08 0.30
C ARG A 103 10.15 -2.32 -0.01
N ARG A 104 10.07 -2.73 -1.27
CA ARG A 104 9.38 -3.98 -1.64
C ARG A 104 10.09 -5.18 -1.03
N GLY A 105 9.28 -6.18 -0.69
CA GLY A 105 9.78 -7.47 -0.22
C GLY A 105 10.41 -8.29 -1.35
N GLU A 106 11.06 -9.36 -0.96
CA GLU A 106 11.63 -10.33 -1.90
C GLU A 106 10.58 -11.32 -2.40
N VAL A 107 10.69 -11.69 -3.67
CA VAL A 107 9.81 -12.69 -4.27
C VAL A 107 10.20 -14.08 -3.76
N SER A 108 9.29 -14.75 -3.04
CA SER A 108 9.52 -16.07 -2.43
C SER A 108 8.93 -17.25 -3.21
N GLY A 109 8.30 -16.98 -4.37
CA GLY A 109 7.53 -17.99 -5.10
C GLY A 109 6.12 -18.24 -4.56
N ILE A 110 5.76 -17.64 -3.43
CA ILE A 110 4.41 -17.68 -2.84
C ILE A 110 3.92 -16.25 -2.67
N SER A 111 2.83 -15.91 -3.33
CA SER A 111 2.27 -14.57 -3.28
C SER A 111 0.75 -14.61 -3.10
N PHE A 112 0.21 -13.59 -2.45
CA PHE A 112 -1.22 -13.41 -2.24
C PHE A 112 -1.68 -12.10 -2.87
N VAL A 113 -2.82 -12.11 -3.57
CA VAL A 113 -3.42 -10.93 -4.18
C VAL A 113 -4.79 -10.65 -3.59
N ASP A 114 -5.04 -9.38 -3.30
CA ASP A 114 -6.35 -8.89 -2.87
C ASP A 114 -6.54 -7.42 -3.22
N SER A 115 -7.79 -6.97 -3.18
CA SER A 115 -8.13 -5.56 -3.30
C SER A 115 -9.03 -5.12 -2.15
N THR A 116 -8.77 -3.93 -1.61
CA THR A 116 -9.58 -3.36 -0.55
C THR A 116 -10.14 -2.00 -0.93
N PRO A 117 -11.44 -1.71 -0.68
CA PRO A 117 -12.00 -0.40 -0.94
C PRO A 117 -11.44 0.64 0.04
N LEU A 118 -11.11 1.82 -0.48
CA LEU A 118 -10.82 3.02 0.30
C LEU A 118 -11.98 4.00 0.09
N LYS A 119 -12.84 4.13 1.10
CA LYS A 119 -14.04 4.96 1.04
C LYS A 119 -13.67 6.43 1.23
N VAL A 120 -14.17 7.28 0.35
CA VAL A 120 -13.90 8.73 0.38
C VAL A 120 -15.00 9.48 1.14
N CYS A 121 -16.25 9.11 0.92
CA CYS A 121 -17.39 9.72 1.61
C CYS A 121 -18.59 8.77 1.66
N HIS A 122 -19.55 9.11 2.51
CA HIS A 122 -20.85 8.42 2.53
C HIS A 122 -21.64 8.70 1.27
N HIS A 123 -22.49 7.76 0.84
CA HIS A 123 -23.29 7.85 -0.38
C HIS A 123 -24.09 9.14 -0.53
N ALA A 124 -24.67 9.65 0.57
CA ALA A 124 -25.43 10.89 0.60
C ALA A 124 -24.59 12.14 0.20
N HIS A 125 -23.27 12.07 0.33
CA HIS A 125 -22.37 13.19 0.09
C HIS A 125 -21.64 13.14 -1.24
N ILE A 126 -21.90 12.15 -2.11
CA ILE A 126 -21.19 11.99 -3.39
C ILE A 126 -21.34 13.23 -4.28
N HIS A 127 -22.55 13.77 -4.38
CA HIS A 127 -22.82 14.94 -5.24
C HIS A 127 -22.17 16.22 -4.74
N SER A 128 -22.06 16.38 -3.42
CA SER A 128 -21.42 17.54 -2.79
C SER A 128 -19.90 17.41 -2.66
N HIS A 129 -19.37 16.19 -2.85
CA HIS A 129 -17.94 15.91 -2.68
C HIS A 129 -17.11 16.46 -3.85
N LYS A 130 -16.30 17.50 -3.57
CA LYS A 130 -15.53 18.22 -4.61
C LYS A 130 -14.09 17.72 -4.74
N VAL A 131 -13.47 17.27 -3.63
CA VAL A 131 -12.02 16.99 -3.56
C VAL A 131 -11.58 15.92 -4.56
N PHE A 132 -12.29 14.80 -4.64
CA PHE A 132 -11.94 13.70 -5.54
C PHE A 132 -12.86 13.60 -6.76
N ARG A 133 -13.51 14.72 -7.14
CA ARG A 133 -14.35 14.76 -8.35
C ARG A 133 -13.51 14.40 -9.57
N GLY A 134 -13.99 13.44 -10.38
CA GLY A 134 -13.28 12.95 -11.56
C GLY A 134 -12.20 11.89 -11.26
N LEU A 135 -11.77 11.73 -10.02
CA LEU A 135 -10.77 10.74 -9.61
C LEU A 135 -11.41 9.52 -8.94
N ALA A 136 -12.28 9.73 -7.95
CA ALA A 136 -12.99 8.66 -7.27
C ALA A 136 -14.23 8.23 -8.06
N GLN A 137 -14.59 6.94 -7.99
CA GLN A 137 -15.74 6.36 -8.66
C GLN A 137 -16.53 5.45 -7.72
N ARG A 138 -17.81 5.20 -8.08
CA ARG A 138 -18.63 4.19 -7.39
C ARG A 138 -18.12 2.81 -7.72
N GLY A 139 -17.87 2.01 -6.71
CA GLY A 139 -17.50 0.60 -6.81
C GLY A 139 -18.41 -0.28 -5.97
N LYS A 140 -18.34 -1.58 -6.22
CA LYS A 140 -19.04 -2.61 -5.44
C LYS A 140 -18.01 -3.53 -4.80
N SER A 141 -18.17 -3.79 -3.52
CA SER A 141 -17.39 -4.77 -2.75
C SER A 141 -18.33 -5.82 -2.16
N SER A 142 -17.77 -6.82 -1.48
CA SER A 142 -18.56 -7.81 -0.72
C SER A 142 -19.46 -7.19 0.36
N THR A 143 -19.06 -6.03 0.90
CA THR A 143 -19.80 -5.28 1.91
C THR A 143 -20.81 -4.28 1.35
N GLY A 144 -20.94 -4.19 0.01
CA GLY A 144 -21.89 -3.31 -0.66
C GLY A 144 -21.23 -2.25 -1.55
N TRP A 145 -22.02 -1.24 -1.92
CA TRP A 145 -21.56 -0.13 -2.73
C TRP A 145 -20.71 0.85 -1.91
N PHE A 146 -19.72 1.46 -2.55
CA PHE A 146 -18.92 2.54 -1.98
C PHE A 146 -18.57 3.58 -3.05
N PHE A 147 -18.15 4.76 -2.62
CA PHE A 147 -17.55 5.77 -3.47
C PHE A 147 -16.12 6.04 -3.02
N GLY A 148 -15.16 5.88 -3.92
CA GLY A 148 -13.75 6.03 -3.57
C GLY A 148 -12.82 5.34 -4.55
N PHE A 149 -11.82 4.72 -3.98
CA PHE A 149 -10.74 4.01 -4.67
C PHE A 149 -10.69 2.54 -4.25
N LYS A 150 -9.97 1.74 -5.02
CA LYS A 150 -9.52 0.40 -4.62
C LYS A 150 -8.02 0.39 -4.50
N LEU A 151 -7.53 -0.10 -3.38
CA LEU A 151 -6.12 -0.42 -3.17
C LEU A 151 -5.92 -1.88 -3.49
N HIS A 152 -5.13 -2.16 -4.52
CA HIS A 152 -4.74 -3.50 -4.93
C HIS A 152 -3.38 -3.81 -4.36
N LEU A 153 -3.25 -4.98 -3.72
CA LEU A 153 -2.03 -5.42 -3.08
C LEU A 153 -1.62 -6.80 -3.60
N ILE A 154 -0.32 -6.99 -3.76
CA ILE A 154 0.30 -8.31 -3.80
C ILE A 154 1.32 -8.34 -2.67
N ILE A 155 1.25 -9.37 -1.82
CA ILE A 155 2.20 -9.62 -0.74
C ILE A 155 2.83 -11.01 -0.88
N ASN A 156 4.01 -11.20 -0.28
CA ASN A 156 4.59 -12.54 -0.14
C ASN A 156 4.08 -13.26 1.13
N ASP A 157 4.60 -14.45 1.38
CA ASP A 157 4.28 -15.27 2.56
C ASP A 157 4.80 -14.70 3.90
N ARG A 158 5.61 -13.62 3.84
CA ARG A 158 6.12 -12.86 4.99
C ARG A 158 5.39 -11.53 5.21
N SER A 159 4.25 -11.32 4.55
CA SER A 159 3.48 -10.05 4.56
C SER A 159 4.22 -8.84 4.04
N GLU A 160 5.25 -9.02 3.23
CA GLU A 160 5.95 -7.93 2.59
C GLU A 160 5.23 -7.52 1.32
N LEU A 161 5.14 -6.20 1.07
CA LEU A 161 4.50 -5.66 -0.12
C LEU A 161 5.35 -5.93 -1.37
N LEU A 162 4.84 -6.69 -2.32
CA LEU A 162 5.45 -6.94 -3.62
C LEU A 162 4.91 -6.00 -4.70
N GLY A 163 3.62 -5.73 -4.65
CA GLY A 163 2.95 -4.85 -5.61
C GLY A 163 1.85 -4.03 -4.95
N VAL A 164 1.77 -2.77 -5.33
CA VAL A 164 0.73 -1.83 -4.87
C VAL A 164 0.21 -1.05 -6.06
N ARG A 165 -1.12 -0.94 -6.18
CA ARG A 165 -1.79 -0.07 -7.16
C ARG A 165 -3.04 0.54 -6.56
N LEU A 166 -3.30 1.78 -6.92
CA LEU A 166 -4.52 2.49 -6.54
C LEU A 166 -5.34 2.78 -7.81
N THR A 167 -6.63 2.47 -7.79
CA THR A 167 -7.54 2.72 -8.91
C THR A 167 -8.84 3.37 -8.45
N PRO A 168 -9.59 4.01 -9.35
CA PRO A 168 -10.98 4.34 -9.09
C PRO A 168 -11.79 3.09 -8.71
N GLY A 169 -12.83 3.26 -7.89
CA GLY A 169 -13.59 2.15 -7.31
C GLY A 169 -14.30 1.23 -8.31
N ASN A 170 -14.54 1.68 -9.55
CA ASN A 170 -15.21 0.91 -10.59
C ASN A 170 -14.29 -0.01 -11.42
N VAL A 171 -12.98 0.05 -11.22
CA VAL A 171 -12.03 -0.78 -11.97
C VAL A 171 -12.12 -2.25 -11.53
N ASP A 172 -12.08 -3.17 -12.50
CA ASP A 172 -12.07 -4.62 -12.24
C ASP A 172 -10.73 -5.04 -11.60
N ASP A 173 -10.81 -5.77 -10.49
CA ASP A 173 -9.65 -6.20 -9.71
C ASP A 173 -8.68 -7.07 -10.53
N ARG A 174 -9.19 -7.80 -11.52
CA ARG A 174 -8.42 -8.69 -12.39
C ARG A 174 -7.55 -7.96 -13.41
N SER A 175 -7.97 -6.75 -13.81
CA SER A 175 -7.35 -6.03 -14.94
C SER A 175 -5.89 -5.63 -14.69
N LEU A 176 -5.53 -5.38 -13.44
CA LEU A 176 -4.19 -4.92 -13.04
C LEU A 176 -3.24 -6.03 -12.65
N VAL A 177 -3.76 -7.23 -12.36
CA VAL A 177 -2.94 -8.32 -11.85
C VAL A 177 -1.79 -8.69 -12.78
N PRO A 178 -1.97 -8.76 -14.12
CA PRO A 178 -0.84 -9.06 -15.02
C PRO A 178 0.31 -8.05 -14.94
N GLU A 179 -0.02 -6.77 -14.77
CA GLU A 179 1.00 -5.72 -14.62
C GLU A 179 1.69 -5.80 -13.25
N MET A 180 0.90 -5.98 -12.19
CA MET A 180 1.42 -6.09 -10.83
C MET A 180 2.25 -7.35 -10.60
N ALA A 181 1.98 -8.43 -11.34
CA ALA A 181 2.68 -9.70 -11.25
C ALA A 181 3.97 -9.76 -12.09
N LYS A 182 4.32 -8.71 -12.81
CA LYS A 182 5.60 -8.66 -13.55
C LYS A 182 6.78 -8.84 -12.59
N GLY A 183 7.67 -9.78 -12.91
CA GLY A 183 8.82 -10.12 -12.08
C GLY A 183 8.52 -11.07 -10.91
N LEU A 184 7.26 -11.50 -10.76
CA LEU A 184 6.92 -12.60 -9.86
C LEU A 184 7.14 -13.95 -10.55
N PHE A 185 7.34 -14.98 -9.75
CA PHE A 185 7.35 -16.38 -10.19
C PHE A 185 6.60 -17.25 -9.18
N GLY A 186 6.34 -18.52 -9.56
CA GLY A 186 5.71 -19.49 -8.68
C GLY A 186 4.19 -19.33 -8.61
N LYS A 187 3.62 -19.22 -7.42
CA LYS A 187 2.17 -19.28 -7.21
C LYS A 187 1.60 -17.99 -6.65
N LEU A 188 0.49 -17.54 -7.25
CA LEU A 188 -0.29 -16.40 -6.81
C LEU A 188 -1.67 -16.86 -6.31
N PHE A 189 -1.96 -16.63 -5.04
CA PHE A 189 -3.21 -17.04 -4.40
C PHE A 189 -4.19 -15.87 -4.35
N GLY A 190 -5.35 -16.03 -4.97
CA GLY A 190 -6.43 -15.01 -4.98
C GLY A 190 -7.76 -15.57 -4.48
N ASP A 191 -8.71 -14.68 -4.24
CA ASP A 191 -10.07 -15.05 -3.92
C ASP A 191 -10.86 -15.50 -5.16
N ARG A 192 -12.17 -15.81 -5.00
CA ARG A 192 -13.05 -16.23 -6.11
C ARG A 192 -13.30 -15.11 -7.13
N GLY A 193 -13.05 -13.87 -6.77
CA GLY A 193 -13.18 -12.70 -7.66
C GLY A 193 -12.15 -12.73 -8.79
N TYR A 194 -10.99 -13.35 -8.56
CA TYR A 194 -9.91 -13.46 -9.56
C TYR A 194 -10.07 -14.65 -10.52
N ILE A 195 -11.17 -15.40 -10.45
CA ILE A 195 -11.42 -16.50 -11.40
C ILE A 195 -11.65 -15.93 -12.79
N SER A 196 -10.69 -16.18 -13.70
CA SER A 196 -10.72 -15.80 -15.12
C SER A 196 -9.76 -16.70 -15.89
N GLN A 197 -10.22 -17.30 -16.99
CA GLN A 197 -9.33 -18.11 -17.85
C GLN A 197 -8.29 -17.23 -18.55
N ALA A 198 -8.69 -16.05 -19.03
CA ALA A 198 -7.79 -15.11 -19.67
C ALA A 198 -6.68 -14.67 -18.70
N LEU A 199 -7.04 -14.28 -17.46
CA LEU A 199 -6.05 -13.91 -16.44
C LEU A 199 -5.10 -15.06 -16.14
N ARG A 200 -5.63 -16.29 -15.97
CA ARG A 200 -4.80 -17.47 -15.71
C ARG A 200 -3.82 -17.76 -16.84
N HIS A 201 -4.27 -17.62 -18.09
CA HIS A 201 -3.42 -17.81 -19.26
C HIS A 201 -2.30 -16.77 -19.32
N THR A 202 -2.63 -15.49 -19.14
CA THR A 202 -1.64 -14.40 -19.14
C THR A 202 -0.60 -14.56 -18.04
N LEU A 203 -1.02 -14.88 -16.82
CA LEU A 203 -0.10 -15.10 -15.70
C LEU A 203 0.79 -16.33 -15.92
N LYS A 204 0.25 -17.40 -16.50
CA LYS A 204 1.04 -18.60 -16.84
C LYS A 204 2.16 -18.28 -17.83
N GLN A 205 1.91 -17.39 -18.82
CA GLN A 205 2.93 -16.93 -19.76
C GLN A 205 4.04 -16.11 -19.05
N GLN A 206 3.72 -15.49 -17.91
CA GLN A 206 4.68 -14.77 -17.07
C GLN A 206 5.39 -15.66 -16.04
N GLY A 207 5.17 -16.99 -16.05
CA GLY A 207 5.75 -17.91 -15.06
C GLY A 207 5.02 -17.95 -13.71
N VAL A 208 3.79 -17.42 -13.64
CA VAL A 208 2.99 -17.36 -12.41
C VAL A 208 1.75 -18.24 -12.53
N GLU A 209 1.57 -19.19 -11.60
CA GLU A 209 0.36 -20.02 -11.51
C GLU A 209 -0.68 -19.35 -10.58
N LEU A 210 -1.84 -18.98 -11.15
CA LEU A 210 -2.95 -18.42 -10.36
C LEU A 210 -3.76 -19.54 -9.71
N ILE A 211 -3.81 -19.55 -8.39
CA ILE A 211 -4.58 -20.51 -7.57
C ILE A 211 -5.73 -19.76 -6.88
N THR A 212 -6.96 -20.23 -7.08
CA THR A 212 -8.16 -19.63 -6.48
C THR A 212 -9.08 -20.70 -5.90
N LYS A 213 -9.89 -20.34 -4.89
CA LYS A 213 -11.00 -21.21 -4.44
C LYS A 213 -12.01 -21.36 -5.58
N LEU A 214 -12.46 -22.61 -5.84
CA LEU A 214 -13.48 -22.89 -6.83
C LEU A 214 -14.86 -22.37 -6.39
N ARG A 215 -15.71 -21.98 -7.34
CA ARG A 215 -17.13 -21.73 -7.09
C ARG A 215 -17.86 -23.08 -6.97
N GLN A 216 -19.00 -23.10 -6.27
CA GLN A 216 -19.78 -24.34 -6.07
C GLN A 216 -20.16 -25.03 -7.40
N ASN A 217 -20.41 -24.25 -8.46
CA ASN A 217 -20.84 -24.76 -9.77
C ASN A 217 -19.66 -25.11 -10.70
N MET A 218 -18.42 -25.12 -10.22
CA MET A 218 -17.25 -25.47 -11.03
C MET A 218 -16.84 -26.94 -10.76
N LYS A 219 -16.40 -27.62 -11.83
CA LYS A 219 -15.84 -28.98 -11.69
C LYS A 219 -14.69 -28.96 -10.67
N PRO A 220 -14.64 -29.92 -9.75
CA PRO A 220 -13.57 -30.00 -8.76
C PRO A 220 -12.23 -30.15 -9.48
N LYS A 221 -11.26 -29.30 -9.14
CA LYS A 221 -9.86 -29.42 -9.57
C LYS A 221 -9.07 -30.04 -8.42
N LEU A 222 -8.33 -31.09 -8.70
CA LEU A 222 -7.38 -31.64 -7.75
C LEU A 222 -6.30 -30.58 -7.47
N LEU A 223 -6.33 -30.04 -6.26
CA LEU A 223 -5.27 -29.19 -5.73
C LEU A 223 -4.36 -30.05 -4.86
N ASN A 224 -3.06 -29.83 -4.96
CA ASN A 224 -2.13 -30.47 -4.03
C ASN A 224 -2.37 -29.99 -2.59
N LEU A 225 -1.82 -30.71 -1.62
CA LEU A 225 -2.04 -30.40 -0.20
C LEU A 225 -1.54 -28.99 0.16
N MET A 226 -0.37 -28.63 -0.37
CA MET A 226 0.22 -27.30 -0.14
C MET A 226 -0.67 -26.15 -0.65
N ASP A 227 -1.25 -26.30 -1.86
CA ASP A 227 -2.16 -25.28 -2.41
C ASP A 227 -3.43 -25.12 -1.56
N LYS A 228 -3.94 -26.22 -1.00
CA LYS A 228 -5.08 -26.18 -0.08
C LYS A 228 -4.73 -25.45 1.22
N ILE A 229 -3.53 -25.68 1.77
CA ILE A 229 -3.05 -24.99 2.97
C ILE A 229 -2.89 -23.50 2.68
N LEU A 230 -2.20 -23.12 1.60
CA LEU A 230 -1.95 -21.72 1.24
C LEU A 230 -3.23 -20.95 0.91
N LEU A 231 -4.23 -21.60 0.29
CA LEU A 231 -5.55 -21.00 0.10
C LEU A 231 -6.29 -20.69 1.41
N ARG A 232 -6.06 -21.47 2.48
CA ARG A 232 -6.57 -21.13 3.84
C ARG A 232 -5.76 -19.98 4.43
N LYS A 233 -4.44 -20.02 4.27
CA LYS A 233 -3.50 -18.98 4.77
C LYS A 233 -3.66 -17.63 4.04
N ARG A 234 -4.43 -17.55 2.95
CA ARG A 234 -4.73 -16.28 2.25
C ARG A 234 -5.34 -15.21 3.17
N ALA A 235 -5.94 -15.59 4.29
CA ALA A 235 -6.38 -14.64 5.32
C ALA A 235 -5.28 -13.65 5.77
N LEU A 236 -4.01 -13.98 5.52
CA LEU A 236 -2.87 -13.09 5.78
C LEU A 236 -3.03 -11.71 5.08
N ILE A 237 -3.41 -11.71 3.79
CA ILE A 237 -3.57 -10.44 3.07
C ILE A 237 -4.77 -9.64 3.59
N GLU A 238 -5.80 -10.29 4.11
CA GLU A 238 -6.93 -9.63 4.75
C GLU A 238 -6.48 -8.94 6.04
N THR A 239 -5.61 -9.61 6.83
CA THR A 239 -5.00 -9.02 8.03
C THR A 239 -4.07 -7.85 7.68
N VAL A 240 -3.30 -7.96 6.60
CA VAL A 240 -2.48 -6.84 6.09
C VAL A 240 -3.36 -5.64 5.70
N ASN A 241 -4.46 -5.89 4.98
CA ASN A 241 -5.43 -4.85 4.63
C ASN A 241 -6.03 -4.18 5.88
N ASP A 242 -6.34 -4.97 6.92
CA ASP A 242 -6.86 -4.45 8.18
C ASP A 242 -5.83 -3.60 8.92
N GLN A 243 -4.58 -4.06 9.02
CA GLN A 243 -3.50 -3.26 9.63
C GLN A 243 -3.24 -1.96 8.87
N LEU A 244 -3.22 -1.99 7.55
CA LEU A 244 -3.07 -0.77 6.75
C LEU A 244 -4.19 0.25 7.06
N LYS A 245 -5.44 -0.21 7.19
CA LYS A 245 -6.58 0.68 7.47
C LYS A 245 -6.63 1.16 8.92
N ASN A 246 -6.45 0.27 9.87
CA ASN A 246 -6.73 0.53 11.29
C ASN A 246 -5.49 0.96 12.06
N VAL A 247 -4.31 0.41 11.74
CA VAL A 247 -3.04 0.78 12.37
C VAL A 247 -2.37 1.92 11.63
N CYS A 248 -2.13 1.76 10.31
CA CYS A 248 -1.52 2.80 9.50
C CYS A 248 -2.51 3.87 9.03
N GLN A 249 -3.80 3.74 9.34
CA GLN A 249 -4.86 4.73 9.10
C GLN A 249 -4.89 5.28 7.66
N ILE A 250 -4.66 4.42 6.65
CA ILE A 250 -4.65 4.84 5.24
C ILE A 250 -6.05 5.24 4.72
N GLU A 251 -7.12 4.79 5.36
CA GLU A 251 -8.50 5.15 5.03
C GLU A 251 -8.93 6.41 5.78
N HIS A 252 -8.28 7.53 5.46
CA HIS A 252 -8.62 8.83 6.04
C HIS A 252 -9.38 9.68 5.02
N SER A 253 -10.62 10.07 5.35
CA SER A 253 -11.54 10.74 4.41
C SER A 253 -11.55 12.27 4.47
N ARG A 254 -10.83 12.90 5.42
CA ARG A 254 -10.91 14.35 5.68
C ARG A 254 -9.88 15.20 4.94
N HIS A 255 -9.30 14.68 3.87
CA HIS A 255 -8.37 15.44 3.04
C HIS A 255 -9.09 16.53 2.24
N ARG A 256 -8.44 17.68 2.12
CA ARG A 256 -8.90 18.81 1.28
C ARG A 256 -8.15 18.91 -0.04
N SER A 257 -7.16 18.06 -0.26
CA SER A 257 -6.35 17.98 -1.48
C SER A 257 -6.13 16.51 -1.86
N PRO A 258 -6.35 16.12 -3.13
CA PRO A 258 -6.06 14.77 -3.60
C PRO A 258 -4.59 14.41 -3.43
N ILE A 259 -3.69 15.35 -3.73
CA ILE A 259 -2.23 15.13 -3.65
C ILE A 259 -1.82 14.81 -2.22
N ASN A 260 -2.32 15.57 -1.24
CA ASN A 260 -2.04 15.30 0.17
C ASN A 260 -2.63 13.96 0.61
N ALA A 261 -3.83 13.60 0.12
CA ALA A 261 -4.42 12.30 0.40
C ALA A 261 -3.54 11.14 -0.12
N PHE A 262 -3.02 11.26 -1.34
CA PHE A 262 -2.12 10.26 -1.91
C PHE A 262 -0.75 10.26 -1.22
N GLY A 263 -0.28 11.42 -0.76
CA GLY A 263 0.92 11.52 0.09
C GLY A 263 0.77 10.75 1.40
N HIS A 264 -0.34 10.96 2.10
CA HIS A 264 -0.67 10.22 3.32
C HIS A 264 -0.86 8.72 3.06
N LEU A 265 -1.54 8.34 1.98
CA LEU A 265 -1.68 6.93 1.62
C LEU A 265 -0.30 6.26 1.42
N ASN A 266 0.58 6.89 0.65
CA ASN A 266 1.92 6.36 0.42
C ASN A 266 2.76 6.32 1.72
N ALA A 267 2.67 7.35 2.55
CA ALA A 267 3.35 7.36 3.85
C ALA A 267 2.84 6.24 4.78
N GLY A 268 1.55 5.94 4.75
CA GLY A 268 0.97 4.81 5.49
C GLY A 268 1.45 3.45 4.98
N LEU A 269 1.59 3.28 3.66
CA LEU A 269 2.17 2.08 3.06
C LEU A 269 3.66 1.94 3.42
N VAL A 270 4.42 3.04 3.38
CA VAL A 270 5.81 3.06 3.85
C VAL A 270 5.89 2.72 5.33
N ALA A 271 5.04 3.31 6.17
CA ALA A 271 4.97 3.03 7.60
C ALA A 271 4.73 1.53 7.87
N PHE A 272 3.85 0.88 7.10
CA PHE A 272 3.64 -0.56 7.18
C PHE A 272 4.93 -1.35 6.90
N THR A 273 5.75 -0.94 5.94
CA THR A 273 7.02 -1.65 5.64
C THR A 273 8.05 -1.57 6.77
N TRP A 274 7.87 -0.66 7.70
CA TRP A 274 8.71 -0.48 8.88
C TRP A 274 8.20 -1.23 10.13
N GLN A 275 7.02 -1.85 10.07
CA GLN A 275 6.50 -2.61 11.23
C GLN A 275 7.35 -3.85 11.48
N GLU A 276 7.81 -4.01 12.72
CA GLU A 276 8.57 -5.18 13.18
C GLU A 276 7.64 -6.40 13.30
N ASN A 277 6.43 -6.18 13.84
CA ASN A 277 5.42 -7.22 14.05
C ASN A 277 4.40 -7.22 12.90
N ARG A 278 4.86 -7.56 11.69
CA ARG A 278 3.95 -7.78 10.57
C ARG A 278 3.14 -9.06 10.79
N PRO A 279 1.92 -9.14 10.23
CA PRO A 279 1.14 -10.37 10.28
C PRO A 279 1.97 -11.54 9.76
N ALA A 280 1.98 -12.65 10.47
CA ALA A 280 2.69 -13.85 10.08
C ALA A 280 1.75 -15.06 10.11
N HIS A 281 2.06 -16.06 9.28
CA HIS A 281 1.39 -17.34 9.39
C HIS A 281 1.85 -18.11 10.62
N SER A 282 0.90 -18.66 11.36
CA SER A 282 1.18 -19.77 12.26
C SER A 282 1.30 -21.05 11.42
N TRP A 283 2.45 -21.68 11.42
CA TRP A 283 2.69 -22.95 10.75
C TRP A 283 2.76 -24.07 11.78
N THR A 284 2.05 -25.17 11.52
CA THR A 284 2.32 -26.40 12.28
C THR A 284 3.64 -27.02 11.81
N PRO A 285 4.32 -27.84 12.64
CA PRO A 285 5.55 -28.50 12.21
C PRO A 285 5.40 -29.26 10.89
N GLU A 286 4.29 -29.98 10.70
CA GLU A 286 3.98 -30.72 9.47
C GLU A 286 3.78 -29.79 8.26
N GLU A 287 3.06 -28.68 8.43
CA GLU A 287 2.91 -27.66 7.39
C GLU A 287 4.24 -27.02 7.02
N GLN A 288 5.14 -26.81 8.00
CA GLN A 288 6.48 -26.25 7.78
C GLN A 288 7.37 -27.17 6.95
N GLU A 289 7.34 -28.47 7.20
CA GLU A 289 8.06 -29.46 6.40
C GLU A 289 7.58 -29.46 4.94
N ILE A 290 6.26 -29.48 4.73
CA ILE A 290 5.66 -29.40 3.39
C ILE A 290 6.05 -28.10 2.69
N LEU A 291 6.07 -26.98 3.40
CA LEU A 291 6.47 -25.66 2.86
C LEU A 291 7.94 -25.68 2.42
N ASN A 292 8.83 -26.21 3.26
CA ASN A 292 10.27 -26.29 2.97
C ASN A 292 10.55 -27.17 1.74
N ALA A 293 9.91 -28.32 1.66
CA ALA A 293 10.00 -29.19 0.50
C ALA A 293 9.48 -28.49 -0.78
N HIS A 294 8.39 -27.73 -0.67
CA HIS A 294 7.86 -26.97 -1.81
C HIS A 294 8.80 -25.85 -2.26
N LYS A 295 9.39 -25.09 -1.32
CA LYS A 295 10.37 -24.02 -1.65
C LYS A 295 11.59 -24.58 -2.38
N GLN A 296 12.09 -25.73 -1.98
CA GLN A 296 13.21 -26.40 -2.66
C GLN A 296 12.88 -26.76 -4.12
N LEU A 297 11.63 -27.22 -4.40
CA LEU A 297 11.18 -27.55 -5.75
C LEU A 297 10.93 -26.33 -6.65
N VAL A 298 10.67 -25.18 -6.09
CA VAL A 298 10.38 -23.94 -6.84
C VAL A 298 11.65 -23.14 -7.13
N CYS A 299 12.70 -23.33 -6.33
CA CYS A 299 13.99 -22.66 -6.48
C CYS A 299 15.02 -23.49 -7.27
N ALA A 300 14.72 -24.75 -7.59
CA ALA A 300 15.50 -25.64 -8.45
C ALA A 300 15.02 -25.54 -9.91
#